data_d8446f8a73129e933a67c1d41681a869
#
_entry.id   d8446f8a73129e933a67c1d41681a869
#
_cell.length_a   1.000
_cell.length_b   1.000
_cell.length_c   1.000
_cell.angle_alpha   90.00
_cell.angle_beta   90.00
_cell.angle_gamma   90.00
#
_symmetry.space_group_name_H-M   'P 1'
#
loop_
_entity.id
_entity.type
_entity.pdbx_description
1 polymer ?
#
loop_
_entity_poly.entity_id
_entity_poly.type
_entity_poly.pdbx_seq_one_letter_code
_entity_poly.pdbx_strand_id
1 'polypeptide(L)'
;MANFLDLQINLSLFCFSFRYLCMTKNQHIMHKSILCALAIGALLVTESCTKEQRQTKSDVRTLTYAMSGNSMYTKAVQADDVLQAINATLPTEMNLVLTSTTTSKVTTAVTGQGVVLPSDTYRVLGAWSGARASSDIVRGTSAYLTSAPAIDVEQELTIIDDVSEYQVNGQYSCFCLVCEADMVEKAVVTTYTGTQEEINFITSGNSKLIFAKGDYSSVYLTITLTPVDKEKYSETTYNISTTKHNNIGYAEFGKWYLLEPTASGVQPKLIGLDLPNFSQGTL
;
A
#
# COMPACT_ATOMS: atom_id res chain seq x y z
N MET A 1 44.70 13.25 10.67
CA MET A 1 44.74 12.80 9.25
C MET A 1 44.42 11.32 9.05
N ALA A 2 44.39 10.48 10.08
CA ALA A 2 44.06 9.04 9.97
C ALA A 2 42.55 8.74 9.77
N ASN A 3 41.65 9.61 10.25
CA ASN A 3 40.20 9.35 10.20
C ASN A 3 39.51 9.56 8.83
N PHE A 4 40.20 10.19 7.87
CA PHE A 4 39.62 10.46 6.55
C PHE A 4 39.78 9.30 5.57
N LEU A 5 40.86 8.54 5.73
CA LEU A 5 41.12 7.35 4.90
C LEU A 5 40.22 6.17 5.27
N ASP A 6 39.93 5.99 6.56
CA ASP A 6 39.06 4.91 7.03
C ASP A 6 37.59 5.11 6.59
N LEU A 7 37.12 6.37 6.48
CA LEU A 7 35.78 6.68 5.99
C LEU A 7 35.65 6.40 4.50
N GLN A 8 36.70 6.66 3.70
CA GLN A 8 36.69 6.38 2.26
C GLN A 8 36.73 4.88 1.96
N ILE A 9 37.48 4.10 2.75
CA ILE A 9 37.59 2.64 2.58
C ILE A 9 36.24 1.98 2.91
N ASN A 10 35.52 2.43 3.96
CA ASN A 10 34.20 1.92 4.30
C ASN A 10 33.12 2.26 3.24
N LEU A 11 33.20 3.45 2.63
CA LEU A 11 32.26 3.83 1.55
C LEU A 11 32.52 3.03 0.28
N SER A 12 33.79 2.72 -0.05
CA SER A 12 34.12 1.94 -1.25
C SER A 12 33.76 0.45 -1.10
N LEU A 13 33.90 -0.12 0.09
CA LEU A 13 33.46 -1.48 0.40
C LEU A 13 31.89 -1.60 0.36
N PHE A 14 31.21 -0.57 0.80
CA PHE A 14 29.74 -0.52 0.72
C PHE A 14 29.24 -0.46 -0.74
N CYS A 15 29.90 0.33 -1.59
CA CYS A 15 29.60 0.38 -3.03
C CYS A 15 29.94 -0.94 -3.76
N PHE A 16 30.98 -1.66 -3.33
CA PHE A 16 31.35 -2.93 -3.96
C PHE A 16 30.40 -4.06 -3.62
N SER A 17 29.92 -4.14 -2.37
CA SER A 17 28.86 -5.09 -1.96
C SER A 17 27.54 -4.84 -2.69
N PHE A 18 27.24 -3.56 -2.98
CA PHE A 18 26.02 -3.18 -3.70
C PHE A 18 26.05 -3.58 -5.19
N ARG A 19 27.23 -3.57 -5.83
CA ARG A 19 27.38 -4.02 -7.23
C ARG A 19 27.19 -5.53 -7.38
N TYR A 20 27.53 -6.30 -6.36
CA TYR A 20 27.38 -7.77 -6.43
C TYR A 20 25.92 -8.21 -6.24
N LEU A 21 25.11 -7.45 -5.50
CA LEU A 21 23.67 -7.70 -5.36
C LEU A 21 22.84 -7.31 -6.60
N CYS A 22 23.34 -6.41 -7.45
CA CYS A 22 22.66 -5.96 -8.66
C CYS A 22 22.80 -6.88 -9.88
N MET A 23 23.58 -7.96 -9.81
CA MET A 23 23.88 -8.80 -10.99
C MET A 23 23.01 -10.05 -11.15
N THR A 24 22.03 -10.30 -10.29
CA THR A 24 21.10 -11.41 -10.46
C THR A 24 19.81 -10.96 -11.17
N LYS A 25 19.53 -11.60 -12.28
CA LYS A 25 18.68 -11.27 -13.41
C LYS A 25 17.15 -11.20 -13.18
N ASN A 26 16.67 -10.85 -11.95
CA ASN A 26 15.23 -10.80 -11.64
C ASN A 26 14.82 -9.66 -10.68
N GLN A 27 15.51 -8.50 -10.72
CA GLN A 27 15.42 -7.50 -9.66
C GLN A 27 14.72 -6.18 -10.02
N HIS A 28 13.85 -6.15 -11.01
CA HIS A 28 13.12 -4.90 -11.31
C HIS A 28 12.12 -4.48 -10.20
N ILE A 29 11.79 -5.37 -9.30
CA ILE A 29 10.71 -5.18 -8.31
C ILE A 29 11.24 -4.72 -6.95
N MET A 30 12.44 -5.15 -6.53
CA MET A 30 13.02 -4.79 -5.23
C MET A 30 13.54 -3.35 -5.12
N HIS A 31 13.72 -2.66 -6.25
CA HIS A 31 14.30 -1.31 -6.24
C HIS A 31 13.40 -0.23 -5.60
N LYS A 32 12.07 -0.37 -5.64
CA LYS A 32 11.17 0.69 -5.16
C LYS A 32 11.06 0.73 -3.63
N SER A 33 10.93 -0.42 -2.98
CA SER A 33 10.79 -0.48 -1.51
C SER A 33 12.11 -0.25 -0.76
N ILE A 34 13.24 -0.69 -1.31
CA ILE A 34 14.58 -0.49 -0.71
C ILE A 34 15.05 0.97 -0.85
N LEU A 35 14.68 1.66 -1.94
CA LEU A 35 15.01 3.08 -2.12
C LEU A 35 14.31 3.97 -1.07
N CYS A 36 13.09 3.67 -0.68
CA CYS A 36 12.42 4.40 0.41
C CYS A 36 13.12 4.22 1.76
N ALA A 37 13.57 3.00 2.08
CA ALA A 37 14.25 2.72 3.35
C ALA A 37 15.67 3.31 3.42
N LEU A 38 16.39 3.35 2.30
CA LEU A 38 17.75 3.92 2.24
C LEU A 38 17.76 5.45 2.17
N ALA A 39 16.74 6.09 1.58
CA ALA A 39 16.63 7.54 1.58
C ALA A 39 16.46 8.10 3.00
N ILE A 40 15.80 7.35 3.89
CA ILE A 40 15.61 7.75 5.30
C ILE A 40 16.92 7.63 6.11
N GLY A 41 17.78 6.66 5.77
CA GLY A 41 19.05 6.44 6.48
C GLY A 41 20.20 7.38 6.06
N ALA A 42 20.19 7.90 4.84
CA ALA A 42 21.26 8.76 4.32
C ALA A 42 21.12 10.24 4.71
N LEU A 43 19.95 10.66 5.19
CA LEU A 43 19.66 12.07 5.52
C LEU A 43 20.26 12.57 6.85
N LEU A 44 20.91 11.70 7.63
CA LEU A 44 21.48 12.08 8.94
C LEU A 44 22.94 12.61 8.89
N VAL A 45 23.57 12.77 7.74
CA VAL A 45 25.04 13.02 7.69
C VAL A 45 25.48 14.24 6.87
N THR A 46 24.60 15.07 6.33
CA THR A 46 25.08 16.26 5.60
C THR A 46 24.49 17.58 6.11
N GLU A 47 24.79 17.94 7.36
CA GLU A 47 24.88 19.35 7.73
C GLU A 47 26.31 19.85 7.44
N SER A 48 26.52 20.45 6.30
CA SER A 48 27.73 21.22 6.02
C SER A 48 27.37 22.48 5.23
N CYS A 49 27.47 23.59 5.96
CA CYS A 49 27.61 24.98 5.52
C CYS A 49 27.44 25.28 4.04
N THR A 50 26.32 25.85 3.67
CA THR A 50 26.23 26.74 2.53
C THR A 50 25.41 27.99 2.92
N LYS A 51 25.94 29.15 2.54
CA LYS A 51 25.45 30.50 2.74
C LYS A 51 23.93 30.60 2.89
N GLU A 52 23.48 31.27 3.96
CA GLU A 52 22.10 31.72 4.13
C GLU A 52 21.61 32.45 2.86
N GLN A 53 20.96 31.70 1.96
CA GLN A 53 20.04 32.30 1.05
C GLN A 53 18.82 32.67 1.87
N ARG A 54 18.49 33.95 1.94
CA ARG A 54 17.22 34.45 2.50
C ARG A 54 16.09 33.64 1.89
N GLN A 55 15.58 32.68 2.65
CA GLN A 55 14.34 31.96 2.32
C GLN A 55 13.23 33.00 2.24
N THR A 56 12.75 33.28 1.06
CA THR A 56 11.51 34.01 0.89
C THR A 56 10.37 33.11 1.41
N LYS A 57 9.41 33.69 2.12
CA LYS A 57 8.25 33.02 2.71
C LYS A 57 7.41 32.21 1.70
N SER A 58 7.77 32.32 0.41
CA SER A 58 7.11 31.70 -0.75
C SER A 58 7.45 30.21 -0.99
N ASP A 59 8.48 29.65 -0.29
CA ASP A 59 8.94 28.27 -0.57
C ASP A 59 8.26 27.22 0.30
N VAL A 60 7.43 27.61 1.25
CA VAL A 60 6.67 26.66 2.09
C VAL A 60 5.42 26.22 1.33
N ARG A 61 5.27 24.91 1.13
CA ARG A 61 4.15 24.26 0.45
C ARG A 61 3.47 23.25 1.36
N THR A 62 2.18 23.08 1.18
CA THR A 62 1.43 22.01 1.85
C THR A 62 1.00 21.00 0.80
N LEU A 63 1.30 19.73 1.05
CA LEU A 63 0.89 18.62 0.21
C LEU A 63 -0.32 17.93 0.86
N THR A 64 -1.40 17.79 0.12
CA THR A 64 -2.57 16.99 0.51
C THR A 64 -2.61 15.75 -0.38
N TYR A 65 -3.21 14.65 0.09
CA TYR A 65 -3.41 13.51 -0.77
C TYR A 65 -4.90 13.24 -1.00
N ALA A 66 -5.22 12.69 -2.17
CA ALA A 66 -6.53 12.17 -2.50
C ALA A 66 -6.39 10.81 -3.16
N MET A 67 -7.41 9.98 -3.03
CA MET A 67 -7.49 8.71 -3.76
C MET A 67 -8.14 8.97 -5.11
N SER A 68 -7.48 8.53 -6.19
CA SER A 68 -8.07 8.56 -7.52
C SER A 68 -8.90 7.29 -7.76
N GLY A 69 -10.16 7.46 -8.14
CA GLY A 69 -11.05 6.36 -8.52
C GLY A 69 -12.47 6.91 -8.74
N ASN A 70 -13.23 6.27 -9.60
CA ASN A 70 -14.64 6.59 -9.83
C ASN A 70 -15.50 5.70 -8.93
N SER A 71 -16.14 6.27 -7.91
CA SER A 71 -17.10 5.54 -7.10
C SER A 71 -18.47 5.54 -7.78
N MET A 72 -18.83 4.44 -8.42
CA MET A 72 -20.23 4.13 -8.70
C MET A 72 -20.73 3.18 -7.63
N TYR A 73 -21.45 3.70 -6.66
CA TYR A 73 -22.09 2.89 -5.62
C TYR A 73 -23.37 2.29 -6.18
N THR A 74 -23.41 0.98 -6.33
CA THR A 74 -24.68 0.23 -6.35
C THR A 74 -25.00 -0.16 -4.92
N LYS A 75 -26.16 0.29 -4.41
CA LYS A 75 -26.66 -0.03 -3.07
C LYS A 75 -26.77 -1.55 -2.85
N ALA A 76 -25.75 -2.15 -2.27
CA ALA A 76 -25.90 -3.38 -1.51
C ALA A 76 -26.16 -2.98 -0.04
N VAL A 77 -27.09 -3.63 0.64
CA VAL A 77 -27.63 -3.27 1.96
C VAL A 77 -26.57 -3.21 3.09
N GLN A 78 -25.32 -3.64 2.82
CA GLN A 78 -24.19 -3.65 3.78
C GLN A 78 -23.02 -2.76 3.38
N ALA A 79 -23.11 -2.06 2.26
CA ALA A 79 -22.02 -1.23 1.75
C ALA A 79 -21.63 -0.12 2.74
N ASP A 80 -22.58 0.45 3.46
CA ASP A 80 -22.33 1.58 4.36
C ASP A 80 -21.47 1.18 5.57
N ASP A 81 -21.71 0.02 6.19
CA ASP A 81 -20.91 -0.49 7.32
C ASP A 81 -19.50 -0.86 6.87
N VAL A 82 -19.36 -1.51 5.71
CA VAL A 82 -18.06 -1.86 5.11
C VAL A 82 -17.27 -0.61 4.79
N LEU A 83 -17.89 0.38 4.15
CA LEU A 83 -17.25 1.64 3.78
C LEU A 83 -16.84 2.45 5.00
N GLN A 84 -17.67 2.49 6.05
CA GLN A 84 -17.33 3.13 7.31
C GLN A 84 -16.11 2.46 7.96
N ALA A 85 -16.07 1.13 7.98
CA ALA A 85 -14.94 0.37 8.51
C ALA A 85 -13.66 0.64 7.72
N ILE A 86 -13.71 0.65 6.40
CA ILE A 86 -12.56 0.95 5.54
C ILE A 86 -12.08 2.38 5.79
N ASN A 87 -12.98 3.36 5.82
CA ASN A 87 -12.63 4.75 6.07
C ASN A 87 -11.96 4.96 7.44
N ALA A 88 -12.40 4.24 8.46
CA ALA A 88 -11.79 4.29 9.79
C ALA A 88 -10.35 3.74 9.85
N THR A 89 -9.93 2.96 8.84
CA THR A 89 -8.59 2.38 8.75
C THR A 89 -7.66 3.13 7.79
N LEU A 90 -8.14 4.16 7.09
CA LEU A 90 -7.31 4.97 6.19
C LEU A 90 -6.33 5.85 6.98
N PRO A 91 -5.13 6.13 6.44
CA PRO A 91 -4.17 7.00 7.10
C PRO A 91 -4.66 8.45 7.12
N THR A 92 -4.41 9.15 8.20
CA THR A 92 -4.61 10.61 8.30
C THR A 92 -3.44 11.37 7.70
N GLU A 93 -2.25 10.78 7.70
CA GLU A 93 -1.01 11.35 7.19
C GLU A 93 -0.23 10.31 6.39
N MET A 94 0.52 10.76 5.39
CA MET A 94 1.38 9.91 4.57
C MET A 94 2.76 10.55 4.42
N ASN A 95 3.80 9.74 4.58
CA ASN A 95 5.17 10.15 4.29
C ASN A 95 5.42 10.09 2.78
N LEU A 96 5.96 11.17 2.24
CA LEU A 96 6.30 11.32 0.83
C LEU A 96 7.80 11.58 0.67
N VAL A 97 8.36 11.04 -0.40
CA VAL A 97 9.72 11.32 -0.86
C VAL A 97 9.62 12.06 -2.19
N LEU A 98 10.14 13.27 -2.23
CA LEU A 98 10.14 14.13 -3.42
C LEU A 98 11.57 14.24 -3.94
N THR A 99 11.77 13.89 -5.19
CA THR A 99 13.08 14.00 -5.86
C THR A 99 12.97 15.05 -6.97
N SER A 100 13.70 16.14 -6.85
CA SER A 100 13.81 17.17 -7.89
C SER A 100 14.33 16.53 -9.18
N THR A 101 13.66 16.77 -10.29
CA THR A 101 14.08 16.28 -11.61
C THR A 101 15.26 17.06 -12.16
N THR A 102 15.44 18.33 -11.73
CA THR A 102 16.53 19.22 -12.19
C THR A 102 17.80 19.01 -11.39
N THR A 103 17.70 18.93 -10.05
CA THR A 103 18.87 18.90 -9.16
C THR A 103 19.15 17.54 -8.56
N SER A 104 18.25 16.58 -8.71
CA SER A 104 18.25 15.26 -8.04
C SER A 104 18.24 15.36 -6.50
N LYS A 105 17.95 16.53 -5.95
CA LYS A 105 17.80 16.72 -4.50
C LYS A 105 16.58 15.97 -4.00
N VAL A 106 16.75 15.24 -2.92
CA VAL A 106 15.68 14.51 -2.24
C VAL A 106 15.17 15.31 -1.05
N THR A 107 13.86 15.42 -0.91
CA THR A 107 13.17 16.06 0.21
C THR A 107 12.09 15.12 0.70
N THR A 108 11.93 15.00 2.01
CA THR A 108 10.81 14.26 2.61
C THR A 108 9.73 15.22 3.07
N ALA A 109 8.47 14.81 2.94
CA ALA A 109 7.31 15.57 3.39
C ALA A 109 6.31 14.65 4.06
N VAL A 110 5.48 15.23 4.92
CA VAL A 110 4.29 14.57 5.48
C VAL A 110 3.08 15.32 4.98
N THR A 111 2.08 14.61 4.48
CA THR A 111 0.84 15.25 3.99
C THR A 111 0.16 16.04 5.10
N GLY A 112 -0.41 17.20 4.76
CA GLY A 112 -1.01 18.13 5.73
C GLY A 112 0.00 19.03 6.46
N GLN A 113 1.31 18.81 6.30
CA GLN A 113 2.36 19.61 6.93
C GLN A 113 3.08 20.49 5.90
N GLY A 114 3.53 21.66 6.34
CA GLY A 114 4.32 22.56 5.49
C GLY A 114 5.72 21.99 5.22
N VAL A 115 6.16 22.02 3.98
CA VAL A 115 7.48 21.61 3.52
C VAL A 115 8.10 22.68 2.63
N VAL A 116 9.40 22.87 2.70
CA VAL A 116 10.12 23.81 1.83
C VAL A 116 10.45 23.15 0.51
N LEU A 117 9.75 23.56 -0.55
CA LEU A 117 9.91 23.07 -1.93
C LEU A 117 10.08 24.25 -2.88
N PRO A 118 11.29 24.51 -3.38
CA PRO A 118 11.51 25.44 -4.48
C PRO A 118 10.71 25.06 -5.72
N SER A 119 10.47 26.05 -6.59
CA SER A 119 9.82 25.82 -7.87
C SER A 119 10.67 24.91 -8.75
N ASP A 120 10.13 23.74 -9.05
CA ASP A 120 10.74 22.66 -9.84
C ASP A 120 9.70 21.58 -10.15
N THR A 121 10.08 20.59 -10.94
CA THR A 121 9.30 19.37 -11.11
C THR A 121 9.90 18.27 -10.21
N TYR A 122 9.05 17.62 -9.45
CA TYR A 122 9.43 16.57 -8.51
C TYR A 122 8.79 15.25 -8.88
N ARG A 123 9.57 14.18 -8.84
CA ARG A 123 9.02 12.83 -8.75
C ARG A 123 8.63 12.58 -7.30
N VAL A 124 7.36 12.30 -7.07
CA VAL A 124 6.78 12.06 -5.74
C VAL A 124 6.51 10.58 -5.58
N LEU A 125 7.06 10.00 -4.53
CA LEU A 125 6.83 8.61 -4.13
C LEU A 125 6.31 8.58 -2.70
N GLY A 126 5.34 7.71 -2.43
CA GLY A 126 4.84 7.44 -1.10
C GLY A 126 4.25 6.04 -1.04
N ALA A 127 4.27 5.43 0.13
CA ALA A 127 3.61 4.17 0.37
C ALA A 127 3.12 4.11 1.82
N TRP A 128 1.92 3.57 1.99
CA TRP A 128 1.36 3.27 3.30
C TRP A 128 0.64 1.93 3.28
N SER A 129 0.71 1.19 4.36
CA SER A 129 -0.07 -0.04 4.51
C SER A 129 -0.36 -0.30 5.97
N GLY A 130 -1.47 -0.98 6.23
CA GLY A 130 -1.77 -1.51 7.56
C GLY A 130 -0.73 -2.52 8.04
N ALA A 131 -0.82 -2.86 9.32
CA ALA A 131 0.01 -3.89 9.91
C ALA A 131 -0.18 -5.23 9.18
N ARG A 132 0.91 -5.97 9.02
CA ARG A 132 0.89 -7.30 8.41
C ARG A 132 0.09 -8.26 9.29
N ALA A 133 -0.86 -8.99 8.69
CA ALA A 133 -1.79 -9.89 9.35
C ALA A 133 -1.61 -11.36 8.93
N SER A 134 -0.69 -11.66 8.02
CA SER A 134 -0.34 -13.04 7.62
C SER A 134 1.11 -13.16 7.18
N SER A 135 1.60 -14.39 7.07
CA SER A 135 2.81 -14.70 6.30
C SER A 135 2.61 -14.47 4.80
N ASP A 136 3.68 -14.60 4.01
CA ASP A 136 3.57 -14.45 2.55
C ASP A 136 2.62 -15.50 1.96
N ILE A 137 1.69 -15.05 1.11
CA ILE A 137 0.70 -15.91 0.44
C ILE A 137 1.13 -16.31 -0.97
N VAL A 138 2.17 -15.65 -1.53
CA VAL A 138 2.73 -15.98 -2.84
C VAL A 138 4.25 -16.09 -2.73
N ARG A 139 4.80 -17.17 -3.31
CA ARG A 139 6.24 -17.43 -3.31
C ARG A 139 7.02 -16.33 -4.06
N GLY A 140 8.04 -15.80 -3.40
CA GLY A 140 8.95 -14.82 -3.99
C GLY A 140 8.35 -13.43 -4.19
N THR A 141 7.22 -13.14 -3.55
CA THR A 141 6.58 -11.82 -3.54
C THR A 141 6.35 -11.34 -2.12
N SER A 142 6.04 -10.06 -1.96
CA SER A 142 5.57 -9.50 -0.67
C SER A 142 4.03 -9.46 -0.62
N ALA A 143 3.36 -10.47 -1.17
CA ALA A 143 1.92 -10.60 -1.09
C ALA A 143 1.52 -11.20 0.26
N TYR A 144 0.71 -10.48 1.01
CA TYR A 144 0.26 -10.85 2.36
C TYR A 144 -1.06 -10.14 2.72
N LEU A 145 -1.70 -10.59 3.80
CA LEU A 145 -2.87 -9.89 4.34
C LEU A 145 -2.45 -8.76 5.27
N THR A 146 -3.24 -7.68 5.30
CA THR A 146 -3.04 -6.51 6.16
C THR A 146 -4.32 -6.10 6.88
N SER A 147 -4.16 -5.51 8.07
CA SER A 147 -5.26 -5.01 8.90
C SER A 147 -5.80 -3.64 8.48
N ALA A 148 -5.29 -3.04 7.42
CA ALA A 148 -5.77 -1.78 6.85
C ALA A 148 -5.37 -1.75 5.36
N PRO A 149 -5.94 -0.85 4.54
CA PRO A 149 -5.61 -0.75 3.13
C PRO A 149 -4.12 -0.53 2.88
N ALA A 150 -3.66 -0.83 1.68
CA ALA A 150 -2.36 -0.42 1.17
C ALA A 150 -2.56 0.61 0.08
N ILE A 151 -1.80 1.70 0.16
CA ILE A 151 -1.90 2.87 -0.73
C ILE A 151 -0.50 3.23 -1.21
N ASP A 152 -0.34 3.41 -2.50
CA ASP A 152 0.89 3.89 -3.11
C ASP A 152 0.65 5.23 -3.80
N VAL A 153 1.65 6.10 -3.74
CA VAL A 153 1.73 7.36 -4.49
C VAL A 153 2.93 7.28 -5.42
N GLU A 154 2.72 7.48 -6.71
CA GLU A 154 3.77 7.65 -7.71
C GLU A 154 3.28 8.61 -8.78
N GLN A 155 3.82 9.83 -8.76
CA GLN A 155 3.47 10.85 -9.76
C GLN A 155 4.58 11.88 -9.93
N GLU A 156 4.49 12.67 -11.01
CA GLU A 156 5.23 13.91 -11.15
C GLU A 156 4.38 15.08 -10.65
N LEU A 157 5.02 16.02 -9.95
CA LEU A 157 4.39 17.21 -9.39
C LEU A 157 5.24 18.45 -9.76
N THR A 158 4.67 19.39 -10.49
CA THR A 158 5.34 20.64 -10.80
C THR A 158 4.95 21.70 -9.78
N ILE A 159 5.94 22.20 -9.04
CA ILE A 159 5.80 23.27 -8.05
C ILE A 159 6.06 24.60 -8.76
N ILE A 160 5.14 25.54 -8.60
CA ILE A 160 5.24 26.91 -9.12
C ILE A 160 5.16 27.93 -7.99
N ASP A 161 5.66 29.15 -8.22
CA ASP A 161 5.89 30.13 -7.16
C ASP A 161 4.63 30.53 -6.39
N ASP A 162 3.58 30.87 -7.02
CA ASP A 162 2.41 31.48 -6.37
C ASP A 162 1.38 30.46 -5.81
N VAL A 163 1.71 29.17 -5.83
CA VAL A 163 0.83 28.10 -5.30
C VAL A 163 1.40 27.52 -4.01
N SER A 164 0.63 27.56 -2.96
CA SER A 164 1.03 27.05 -1.63
C SER A 164 0.51 25.64 -1.31
N GLU A 165 -0.51 25.18 -2.01
CA GLU A 165 -1.15 23.89 -1.76
C GLU A 165 -1.14 23.02 -3.01
N TYR A 166 -0.77 21.77 -2.84
CA TYR A 166 -0.71 20.77 -3.91
C TYR A 166 -1.34 19.47 -3.46
N GLN A 167 -2.02 18.81 -4.38
CA GLN A 167 -2.61 17.51 -4.15
C GLN A 167 -1.78 16.41 -4.79
N VAL A 168 -1.53 15.35 -4.04
CA VAL A 168 -0.96 14.11 -4.54
C VAL A 168 -2.04 13.02 -4.59
N ASN A 169 -2.00 12.17 -5.62
CA ASN A 169 -3.00 11.14 -5.83
C ASN A 169 -2.45 9.78 -5.36
N GLY A 170 -3.16 9.17 -4.42
CA GLY A 170 -2.91 7.82 -3.98
C GLY A 170 -3.73 6.80 -4.79
N GLN A 171 -3.19 5.61 -4.93
CA GLN A 171 -3.86 4.47 -5.53
C GLN A 171 -3.83 3.29 -4.58
N TYR A 172 -4.91 2.51 -4.52
CA TYR A 172 -4.92 1.28 -3.75
C TYR A 172 -4.00 0.25 -4.40
N SER A 173 -3.06 -0.29 -3.62
CA SER A 173 -2.23 -1.45 -3.96
C SER A 173 -2.72 -2.71 -3.24
N CYS A 174 -4.00 -2.77 -2.95
CA CYS A 174 -4.69 -3.89 -2.31
C CYS A 174 -6.13 -4.01 -2.80
N PHE A 175 -6.74 -5.14 -2.52
CA PHE A 175 -8.20 -5.31 -2.53
C PHE A 175 -8.66 -5.76 -1.13
N CYS A 176 -9.94 -5.53 -0.83
CA CYS A 176 -10.54 -5.90 0.44
C CYS A 176 -11.39 -7.16 0.29
N LEU A 177 -11.30 -8.05 1.24
CA LEU A 177 -12.17 -9.22 1.37
C LEU A 177 -13.07 -9.02 2.59
N VAL A 178 -14.34 -9.24 2.40
CA VAL A 178 -15.38 -9.03 3.39
C VAL A 178 -16.16 -10.31 3.56
N CYS A 179 -16.51 -10.68 4.78
CA CYS A 179 -17.49 -11.71 5.08
C CYS A 179 -18.39 -11.27 6.22
N GLU A 180 -19.58 -11.89 6.32
CA GLU A 180 -20.54 -11.61 7.39
C GLU A 180 -20.21 -12.46 8.64
N ALA A 181 -20.24 -11.80 9.79
CA ALA A 181 -19.85 -12.45 11.07
C ALA A 181 -20.85 -13.54 11.49
N ASP A 182 -22.12 -13.41 11.14
CA ASP A 182 -23.17 -14.39 11.39
C ASP A 182 -23.16 -15.58 10.40
N MET A 183 -22.47 -15.45 9.27
CA MET A 183 -22.33 -16.52 8.28
C MET A 183 -21.01 -17.29 8.40
N VAL A 184 -19.91 -16.61 8.81
CA VAL A 184 -18.56 -17.18 8.84
C VAL A 184 -18.05 -17.27 10.25
N GLU A 185 -17.91 -18.49 10.75
CA GLU A 185 -17.29 -18.79 12.05
C GLU A 185 -15.81 -18.48 12.02
N LYS A 186 -15.10 -19.04 11.03
CA LYS A 186 -13.66 -18.98 10.88
C LYS A 186 -13.26 -18.89 9.41
N ALA A 187 -12.16 -18.21 9.14
CA ALA A 187 -11.50 -18.27 7.84
C ALA A 187 -10.00 -18.52 8.01
N VAL A 188 -9.41 -19.26 7.08
CA VAL A 188 -7.98 -19.50 7.01
C VAL A 188 -7.44 -19.11 5.65
N VAL A 189 -6.23 -18.55 5.61
CA VAL A 189 -5.47 -18.33 4.38
C VAL A 189 -4.39 -19.40 4.27
N THR A 190 -4.21 -19.94 3.06
CA THR A 190 -3.10 -20.82 2.77
C THR A 190 -1.89 -19.99 2.34
N THR A 191 -0.80 -20.07 3.09
CA THR A 191 0.48 -19.40 2.79
C THR A 191 1.21 -20.12 1.67
N TYR A 192 2.25 -19.49 1.10
CA TYR A 192 3.04 -20.10 0.03
C TYR A 192 3.75 -21.41 0.46
N THR A 193 3.98 -21.58 1.76
CA THR A 193 4.53 -22.82 2.33
C THR A 193 3.52 -23.96 2.45
N GLY A 194 2.24 -23.67 2.15
CA GLY A 194 1.13 -24.60 2.32
C GLY A 194 0.57 -24.64 3.75
N THR A 195 1.09 -23.83 4.66
CA THR A 195 0.56 -23.70 6.02
C THR A 195 -0.75 -22.92 5.97
N GLN A 196 -1.74 -23.35 6.77
CA GLN A 196 -2.98 -22.60 6.95
C GLN A 196 -2.84 -21.70 8.19
N GLU A 197 -3.06 -20.42 7.99
CA GLU A 197 -3.08 -19.41 9.06
C GLU A 197 -4.50 -18.88 9.24
N GLU A 198 -4.96 -18.76 10.48
CA GLU A 198 -6.25 -18.14 10.77
C GLU A 198 -6.22 -16.65 10.49
N ILE A 199 -7.28 -16.15 9.83
CA ILE A 199 -7.38 -14.74 9.47
C ILE A 199 -7.97 -13.97 10.66
N ASN A 200 -7.19 -13.02 11.19
CA ASN A 200 -7.65 -12.07 12.18
C ASN A 200 -8.29 -10.87 11.46
N PHE A 201 -9.61 -10.93 11.28
CA PHE A 201 -10.36 -9.87 10.64
C PHE A 201 -10.49 -8.61 11.50
N ILE A 202 -10.61 -7.48 10.83
CA ILE A 202 -11.19 -6.27 11.41
C ILE A 202 -12.70 -6.46 11.44
N THR A 203 -13.32 -6.26 12.59
CA THR A 203 -14.78 -6.40 12.74
C THR A 203 -15.44 -5.04 12.86
N SER A 204 -16.50 -4.81 12.08
CA SER A 204 -17.35 -3.63 12.14
C SER A 204 -18.80 -4.05 11.92
N GLY A 205 -19.63 -3.91 12.96
CA GLY A 205 -21.00 -4.43 12.92
C GLY A 205 -21.02 -5.93 12.64
N ASN A 206 -21.78 -6.36 11.63
CA ASN A 206 -21.80 -7.74 11.14
C ASN A 206 -20.72 -8.04 10.09
N SER A 207 -19.89 -7.08 9.72
CA SER A 207 -18.87 -7.24 8.69
C SER A 207 -17.50 -7.55 9.29
N LYS A 208 -16.82 -8.52 8.70
CA LYS A 208 -15.42 -8.89 8.96
C LYS A 208 -14.59 -8.58 7.73
N LEU A 209 -13.53 -7.78 7.87
CA LEU A 209 -12.73 -7.28 6.74
C LEU A 209 -11.26 -7.66 6.89
N ILE A 210 -10.60 -7.90 5.75
CA ILE A 210 -9.15 -8.03 5.63
C ILE A 210 -8.71 -7.53 4.25
N PHE A 211 -7.51 -6.98 4.16
CA PHE A 211 -6.98 -6.50 2.89
C PHE A 211 -5.88 -7.46 2.39
N ALA A 212 -5.88 -7.71 1.09
CA ALA A 212 -4.81 -8.45 0.44
C ALA A 212 -3.93 -7.46 -0.33
N LYS A 213 -2.72 -7.25 0.19
CA LYS A 213 -1.68 -6.44 -0.45
C LYS A 213 -0.85 -7.32 -1.37
N GLY A 214 -0.41 -6.76 -2.50
CA GLY A 214 0.58 -7.37 -3.38
C GLY A 214 1.59 -6.35 -3.85
N ASP A 215 2.81 -6.80 -4.16
CA ASP A 215 3.75 -5.99 -4.93
C ASP A 215 3.26 -5.96 -6.37
N TYR A 216 3.11 -4.82 -6.98
CA TYR A 216 2.83 -4.46 -8.39
C TYR A 216 2.51 -5.59 -9.40
N SER A 217 2.77 -6.84 -9.04
CA SER A 217 2.51 -8.05 -9.79
C SER A 217 1.27 -8.75 -9.27
N SER A 218 1.03 -9.97 -9.61
CA SER A 218 -0.14 -10.73 -9.24
C SER A 218 -0.18 -11.12 -7.76
N VAL A 219 -1.32 -10.92 -7.10
CA VAL A 219 -1.68 -11.64 -5.89
C VAL A 219 -2.39 -12.92 -6.30
N TYR A 220 -2.00 -14.04 -5.70
CA TYR A 220 -2.74 -15.29 -5.75
C TYR A 220 -2.92 -15.80 -4.34
N LEU A 221 -4.15 -16.03 -3.92
CA LEU A 221 -4.43 -16.50 -2.57
C LEU A 221 -5.54 -17.54 -2.56
N THR A 222 -5.48 -18.42 -1.56
CA THR A 222 -6.53 -19.41 -1.26
C THR A 222 -7.05 -19.12 0.13
N ILE A 223 -8.36 -18.88 0.25
CA ILE A 223 -9.06 -18.67 1.51
C ILE A 223 -10.12 -19.73 1.66
N THR A 224 -10.17 -20.37 2.83
CA THR A 224 -11.21 -21.34 3.18
C THR A 224 -12.05 -20.77 4.31
N LEU A 225 -13.36 -20.70 4.09
CA LEU A 225 -14.37 -20.24 5.04
C LEU A 225 -15.03 -21.44 5.71
N THR A 226 -15.07 -21.43 7.03
CA THR A 226 -15.87 -22.37 7.83
C THR A 226 -17.19 -21.67 8.20
N PRO A 227 -18.34 -22.21 7.78
CA PRO A 227 -19.63 -21.60 8.07
C PRO A 227 -20.06 -21.73 9.54
N VAL A 228 -20.85 -20.78 10.03
CA VAL A 228 -21.52 -20.87 11.33
C VAL A 228 -22.59 -21.97 11.29
N ASP A 229 -23.44 -21.96 10.27
CA ASP A 229 -24.48 -22.98 10.06
C ASP A 229 -23.96 -24.09 9.13
N LYS A 230 -23.41 -25.15 9.76
CA LYS A 230 -22.85 -26.33 9.07
C LYS A 230 -23.89 -27.30 8.52
N GLU A 231 -25.18 -27.11 8.87
CA GLU A 231 -26.27 -27.89 8.30
C GLU A 231 -26.71 -27.32 6.95
N LYS A 232 -26.64 -26.00 6.81
CA LYS A 232 -27.06 -25.28 5.62
C LYS A 232 -25.93 -25.03 4.62
N TYR A 233 -24.71 -24.82 5.11
CA TYR A 233 -23.56 -24.44 4.28
C TYR A 233 -22.39 -25.41 4.48
N SER A 234 -21.64 -25.59 3.41
CA SER A 234 -20.38 -26.34 3.42
C SER A 234 -19.19 -25.41 3.59
N GLU A 235 -18.08 -25.94 4.06
CA GLU A 235 -16.79 -25.26 3.98
C GLU A 235 -16.51 -24.84 2.53
N THR A 236 -16.23 -23.57 2.30
CA THR A 236 -16.09 -23.00 0.97
C THR A 236 -14.70 -22.43 0.76
N THR A 237 -14.00 -22.92 -0.28
CA THR A 237 -12.66 -22.45 -0.62
C THR A 237 -12.71 -21.49 -1.81
N TYR A 238 -12.14 -20.30 -1.62
CA TYR A 238 -11.94 -19.30 -2.63
C TYR A 238 -10.50 -19.31 -3.12
N ASN A 239 -10.33 -19.46 -4.43
CA ASN A 239 -9.07 -19.19 -5.12
C ASN A 239 -9.21 -17.84 -5.84
N ILE A 240 -8.39 -16.87 -5.47
CA ILE A 240 -8.51 -15.48 -5.92
C ILE A 240 -7.17 -15.04 -6.51
N SER A 241 -7.21 -14.35 -7.66
CA SER A 241 -6.02 -13.81 -8.31
C SER A 241 -6.29 -12.44 -8.91
N THR A 242 -5.29 -11.56 -8.88
CA THR A 242 -5.30 -10.29 -9.63
C THR A 242 -4.91 -10.48 -11.10
N THR A 243 -4.54 -11.70 -11.50
CA THR A 243 -4.36 -12.08 -12.91
C THR A 243 -5.52 -12.96 -13.33
N LYS A 244 -6.09 -12.70 -14.52
CA LYS A 244 -7.21 -13.48 -15.05
C LYS A 244 -6.76 -14.91 -15.39
N HIS A 245 -7.40 -15.88 -14.77
CA HIS A 245 -7.21 -17.30 -15.02
C HIS A 245 -8.58 -17.99 -15.14
N ASN A 246 -8.63 -19.12 -15.84
CA ASN A 246 -9.83 -19.95 -15.89
C ASN A 246 -10.06 -20.59 -14.51
N ASN A 247 -11.31 -20.58 -14.02
CA ASN A 247 -11.75 -21.18 -12.77
C ASN A 247 -11.16 -20.57 -11.48
N ILE A 248 -10.58 -19.37 -11.55
CA ILE A 248 -10.08 -18.62 -10.39
C ILE A 248 -10.84 -17.30 -10.33
N GLY A 249 -11.23 -16.88 -9.14
CA GLY A 249 -11.86 -15.59 -8.91
C GLY A 249 -10.89 -14.46 -9.29
N TYR A 250 -11.34 -13.55 -10.14
CA TYR A 250 -10.54 -12.38 -10.51
C TYR A 250 -10.82 -11.22 -9.58
N ALA A 251 -9.77 -10.69 -8.96
CA ALA A 251 -9.82 -9.50 -8.11
C ALA A 251 -8.98 -8.37 -8.69
N GLU A 252 -9.43 -7.15 -8.51
CA GLU A 252 -8.74 -5.92 -8.90
C GLU A 252 -8.38 -5.11 -7.66
N PHE A 253 -7.24 -4.45 -7.67
CA PHE A 253 -6.90 -3.48 -6.64
C PHE A 253 -7.90 -2.32 -6.64
N GLY A 254 -8.15 -1.75 -5.45
CA GLY A 254 -9.15 -0.72 -5.30
C GLY A 254 -10.59 -1.22 -5.23
N LYS A 255 -10.81 -2.54 -5.11
CA LYS A 255 -12.14 -3.13 -4.97
C LYS A 255 -12.27 -3.95 -3.68
N TRP A 256 -13.50 -4.15 -3.22
CA TRP A 256 -13.82 -5.10 -2.17
C TRP A 256 -14.75 -6.20 -2.69
N TYR A 257 -14.68 -7.37 -2.08
CA TYR A 257 -15.37 -8.59 -2.50
C TYR A 257 -16.02 -9.26 -1.30
N LEU A 258 -17.32 -9.55 -1.40
CA LEU A 258 -18.01 -10.34 -0.39
C LEU A 258 -17.73 -11.83 -0.61
N LEU A 259 -17.32 -12.51 0.44
CA LEU A 259 -17.08 -13.95 0.49
C LEU A 259 -18.14 -14.59 1.37
N GLU A 260 -18.86 -15.57 0.82
CA GLU A 260 -19.95 -16.27 1.50
C GLU A 260 -19.74 -17.78 1.44
N PRO A 261 -20.02 -18.52 2.53
CA PRO A 261 -20.08 -19.97 2.46
C PRO A 261 -21.28 -20.41 1.60
N THR A 262 -21.10 -21.46 0.82
CA THR A 262 -22.13 -21.98 -0.09
C THR A 262 -22.56 -23.38 0.32
N ALA A 263 -23.77 -23.79 -0.05
CA ALA A 263 -24.28 -25.13 0.21
C ALA A 263 -23.46 -26.24 -0.50
N SER A 264 -22.82 -25.91 -1.62
CA SER A 264 -21.99 -26.85 -2.40
C SER A 264 -20.51 -26.81 -2.04
N GLY A 265 -20.04 -25.83 -1.25
CA GLY A 265 -18.62 -25.58 -1.01
C GLY A 265 -17.85 -24.99 -2.22
N VAL A 266 -18.54 -24.79 -3.34
CA VAL A 266 -17.93 -24.22 -4.57
C VAL A 266 -18.03 -22.71 -4.53
N GLN A 267 -16.89 -22.03 -4.75
CA GLN A 267 -16.85 -20.57 -4.78
C GLN A 267 -17.81 -19.99 -5.83
N PRO A 268 -18.63 -18.98 -5.48
CA PRO A 268 -19.41 -18.26 -6.46
C PRO A 268 -18.52 -17.28 -7.24
N LYS A 269 -19.11 -16.69 -8.30
CA LYS A 269 -18.43 -15.62 -9.03
C LYS A 269 -18.21 -14.43 -8.12
N LEU A 270 -16.97 -13.94 -8.04
CA LEU A 270 -16.65 -12.73 -7.30
C LEU A 270 -17.22 -11.50 -8.03
N ILE A 271 -17.90 -10.65 -7.28
CA ILE A 271 -18.41 -9.35 -7.74
C ILE A 271 -17.68 -8.29 -6.93
N GLY A 272 -16.84 -7.48 -7.60
CA GLY A 272 -16.08 -6.41 -6.96
C GLY A 272 -16.88 -5.11 -6.92
N LEU A 273 -16.85 -4.44 -5.78
CA LEU A 273 -17.34 -3.07 -5.57
C LEU A 273 -16.15 -2.17 -5.29
N ASP A 274 -16.21 -0.90 -5.73
CA ASP A 274 -15.10 0.02 -5.56
C ASP A 274 -14.85 0.35 -4.08
N LEU A 275 -13.58 0.41 -3.69
CA LEU A 275 -13.16 0.98 -2.42
C LEU A 275 -13.44 2.49 -2.44
N PRO A 276 -13.74 3.09 -1.27
CA PRO A 276 -14.10 4.51 -1.22
C PRO A 276 -12.96 5.38 -1.72
N ASN A 277 -13.31 6.38 -2.52
CA ASN A 277 -12.44 7.49 -2.82
C ASN A 277 -12.32 8.36 -1.58
N PHE A 278 -11.09 8.68 -1.22
CA PHE A 278 -10.78 9.48 -0.06
C PHE A 278 -10.08 10.76 -0.49
N SER A 279 -10.65 11.90 -0.16
CA SER A 279 -9.96 13.18 -0.18
C SER A 279 -9.86 13.68 1.26
N GLN A 280 -8.65 13.90 1.75
CA GLN A 280 -8.46 14.61 2.99
C GLN A 280 -8.91 16.06 2.74
N GLY A 281 -10.07 16.44 3.30
CA GLY A 281 -10.52 17.82 3.27
C GLY A 281 -9.47 18.70 3.95
N THR A 282 -9.13 19.81 3.34
CA THR A 282 -8.43 20.91 4.02
C THR A 282 -9.28 21.31 5.23
N LEU A 283 -8.72 21.15 6.42
CA LEU A 283 -9.22 21.79 7.64
C LEU A 283 -8.85 23.27 7.64
#